data_741165f9fcbe67c102e58bd8b94c6a31
#
_entry.id   741165f9fcbe67c102e58bd8b94c6a31
#
_cell.length_a   1.000
_cell.length_b   1.000
_cell.length_c   1.000
_cell.angle_alpha   90.00
_cell.angle_beta   90.00
_cell.angle_gamma   90.00
#
_symmetry.space_group_name_H-M   'P 1'
#
loop_
_entity.id
_entity.type
_entity.pdbx_description
1 polymer ?
#
loop_
_entity_poly.entity_id
_entity_poly.type
_entity_poly.pdbx_seq_one_letter_code
_entity_poly.pdbx_strand_id
1 'polypeptide(L)'
;MPDLTFTVERAEVAPFAAAPLLLFKLHIASAASTATATATATQAATTPASEAVASITLQCQIQIEAARRRYTAPEQDGLQDLFGIPERWGDTLRTMLWTHTTIVVPPFDSECTIDLPVPCSYDLNVAVSKYFYALEEGEIPLMLQFSGTVFYRDADDALQVAPIPWHKEAPFRLPVSLWRDMMERYYPNGVWLCLQRDVFDRLARYKSQRGFASWEQAVAGLLDGIEEDIS
;
A
#
# COMPACT_ATOMS: atom_id res chain seq x y z
N MET A 1 14.21 26.37 0.95
CA MET A 1 13.22 25.28 0.73
C MET A 1 13.53 24.19 1.71
N PRO A 2 12.57 23.74 2.54
CA PRO A 2 12.77 22.67 3.49
C PRO A 2 13.17 21.37 2.79
N ASP A 3 14.17 20.68 3.29
CA ASP A 3 14.56 19.36 2.80
C ASP A 3 13.84 18.31 3.63
N LEU A 4 12.79 17.72 3.05
CA LEU A 4 11.92 16.76 3.72
C LEU A 4 12.49 15.35 3.64
N THR A 5 12.43 14.62 4.75
CA THR A 5 12.65 13.17 4.82
C THR A 5 11.38 12.48 5.24
N PHE A 6 11.15 11.29 4.67
CA PHE A 6 9.96 10.49 4.91
C PHE A 6 10.36 9.13 5.44
N THR A 7 9.72 8.68 6.52
CA THR A 7 9.96 7.36 7.11
C THR A 7 8.63 6.75 7.54
N VAL A 8 8.37 5.52 7.14
CA VAL A 8 7.22 4.78 7.64
C VAL A 8 7.63 4.05 8.90
N GLU A 9 7.06 4.43 10.03
CA GLU A 9 7.38 3.86 11.34
C GLU A 9 6.70 2.51 11.55
N ARG A 10 5.42 2.43 11.22
CA ARG A 10 4.60 1.22 11.34
C ARG A 10 3.34 1.34 10.49
N ALA A 11 2.65 0.22 10.33
CA ALA A 11 1.29 0.16 9.79
C ALA A 11 0.35 -0.46 10.83
N GLU A 12 -0.88 -0.03 10.84
CA GLU A 12 -1.92 -0.55 11.73
C GLU A 12 -3.27 -0.58 11.02
N VAL A 13 -4.19 -1.43 11.50
CA VAL A 13 -5.56 -1.46 10.98
C VAL A 13 -6.32 -0.26 11.53
N ALA A 14 -6.99 0.49 10.65
CA ALA A 14 -7.80 1.62 11.08
C ALA A 14 -8.93 1.15 12.03
N PRO A 15 -9.03 1.70 13.25
CA PRO A 15 -10.14 1.37 14.12
C PRO A 15 -11.44 1.97 13.55
N PHE A 16 -12.54 1.22 13.63
CA PHE A 16 -13.89 1.69 13.28
C PHE A 16 -14.07 2.14 11.81
N ALA A 17 -13.22 1.71 10.90
CA ALA A 17 -13.42 1.97 9.47
C ALA A 17 -14.58 1.13 8.92
N ALA A 18 -15.34 1.67 7.97
CA ALA A 18 -16.47 0.96 7.35
C ALA A 18 -16.02 -0.09 6.31
N ALA A 19 -14.76 -0.06 5.89
CA ALA A 19 -14.14 -0.98 4.93
C ALA A 19 -12.68 -1.23 5.35
N PRO A 20 -12.03 -2.30 4.83
CA PRO A 20 -10.63 -2.58 5.14
C PRO A 20 -9.73 -1.39 4.82
N LEU A 21 -9.06 -0.87 5.83
CA LEU A 21 -8.21 0.31 5.75
C LEU A 21 -6.99 0.13 6.64
N LEU A 22 -5.80 0.26 6.06
CA LEU A 22 -4.54 0.38 6.79
C LEU A 22 -4.18 1.86 6.97
N LEU A 23 -3.61 2.18 8.12
CA LEU A 23 -2.99 3.47 8.42
C LEU A 23 -1.49 3.26 8.52
N PHE A 24 -0.74 3.87 7.60
CA PHE A 24 0.70 3.90 7.70
C PHE A 24 1.10 5.13 8.50
N LYS A 25 1.80 4.96 9.62
CA LYS A 25 2.32 6.07 10.43
C LYS A 25 3.54 6.62 9.71
N LEU A 26 3.34 7.72 9.00
CA LEU A 26 4.35 8.38 8.19
C LEU A 26 4.96 9.53 9.00
N HIS A 27 6.21 9.37 9.36
CA HIS A 27 7.01 10.41 9.97
C HIS A 27 7.65 11.28 8.88
N ILE A 28 7.48 12.58 9.00
CA ILE A 28 8.00 13.59 8.07
C ILE A 28 8.87 14.53 8.87
N ALA A 29 10.15 14.63 8.51
CA ALA A 29 11.07 15.57 9.14
C ALA A 29 11.60 16.56 8.11
N SER A 30 11.71 17.82 8.53
CA SER A 30 12.32 18.90 7.75
C SER A 30 13.72 19.15 8.26
N ALA A 31 14.76 18.85 7.47
CA ALA A 31 16.11 19.27 7.77
C ALA A 31 16.23 20.78 7.50
N ALA A 32 16.76 21.53 8.46
CA ALA A 32 17.14 22.90 8.19
C ALA A 32 18.14 22.93 7.03
N SER A 33 17.84 23.68 5.97
CA SER A 33 18.74 23.84 4.82
C SER A 33 20.08 24.37 5.33
N THR A 34 21.11 23.52 5.38
CA THR A 34 22.50 23.97 5.53
C THR A 34 22.90 24.62 4.20
N ALA A 35 22.48 25.87 4.01
CA ALA A 35 23.08 26.72 3.00
C ALA A 35 24.59 26.74 3.28
N THR A 36 25.37 26.23 2.32
CA THR A 36 26.86 26.29 2.35
C THR A 36 27.27 27.76 2.37
N ALA A 37 27.29 28.32 3.56
CA ALA A 37 27.91 29.65 3.81
C ALA A 37 29.39 29.42 3.91
N THR A 38 30.13 29.70 2.85
CA THR A 38 31.52 30.04 2.91
C THR A 38 31.59 31.39 3.64
N ALA A 39 31.61 31.37 4.94
CA ALA A 39 31.69 32.58 5.78
C ALA A 39 32.96 32.60 6.54
N THR A 40 33.73 33.65 6.27
CA THR A 40 34.77 34.22 7.10
C THR A 40 34.24 34.51 8.51
N ALA A 41 35.00 34.08 9.50
CA ALA A 41 34.68 34.17 10.92
C ALA A 41 34.19 35.53 11.37
N THR A 42 33.23 35.54 12.25
CA THR A 42 32.84 36.46 13.31
C THR A 42 31.39 36.92 13.18
N GLN A 43 30.49 36.19 13.82
CA GLN A 43 29.34 36.76 14.55
C GLN A 43 28.47 35.63 15.15
N ALA A 44 27.83 35.95 16.26
CA ALA A 44 27.06 35.11 17.16
C ALA A 44 26.17 34.08 16.43
N ALA A 45 26.18 32.84 16.95
CA ALA A 45 25.34 31.74 16.51
C ALA A 45 23.85 32.13 16.62
N THR A 46 23.29 32.66 15.53
CA THR A 46 21.87 32.68 15.30
C THR A 46 21.56 31.30 14.69
N THR A 47 20.89 30.43 15.43
CA THR A 47 20.33 29.19 14.92
C THR A 47 19.57 29.55 13.65
N PRO A 48 19.85 28.90 12.48
CA PRO A 48 19.10 29.18 11.28
C PRO A 48 17.61 28.91 11.57
N ALA A 49 16.78 29.91 11.37
CA ALA A 49 15.33 29.77 11.51
C ALA A 49 14.90 28.61 10.62
N SER A 50 14.35 27.55 11.23
CA SER A 50 13.76 26.46 10.49
C SER A 50 12.64 27.04 9.63
N GLU A 51 12.70 26.82 8.33
CA GLU A 51 11.60 27.18 7.42
C GLU A 51 10.38 26.38 7.84
N ALA A 52 9.42 27.01 8.53
CA ALA A 52 8.22 26.35 9.03
C ALA A 52 7.35 25.85 7.87
N VAL A 53 6.98 24.58 7.88
CA VAL A 53 6.07 24.03 6.89
C VAL A 53 4.65 24.45 7.22
N ALA A 54 4.01 25.21 6.32
CA ALA A 54 2.64 25.66 6.49
C ALA A 54 1.62 24.56 6.12
N SER A 55 1.90 23.75 5.09
CA SER A 55 1.16 22.54 4.76
C SER A 55 1.87 21.78 3.64
N ILE A 56 1.49 20.51 3.43
CA ILE A 56 1.93 19.74 2.26
C ILE A 56 0.71 19.09 1.62
N THR A 57 0.52 19.30 0.32
CA THR A 57 -0.34 18.41 -0.47
C THR A 57 0.51 17.23 -0.89
N LEU A 58 0.39 16.13 -0.18
CA LEU A 58 1.22 14.94 -0.34
C LEU A 58 0.50 13.89 -1.16
N GLN A 59 1.13 13.42 -2.22
CA GLN A 59 0.75 12.24 -2.98
C GLN A 59 1.76 11.13 -2.70
N CYS A 60 1.27 9.94 -2.43
CA CYS A 60 2.08 8.76 -2.20
C CYS A 60 1.66 7.65 -3.15
N GLN A 61 2.62 7.14 -3.92
CA GLN A 61 2.48 5.92 -4.70
C GLN A 61 3.10 4.78 -3.92
N ILE A 62 2.36 3.71 -3.70
CA ILE A 62 2.83 2.52 -2.98
C ILE A 62 3.04 1.39 -3.97
N GLN A 63 4.24 0.86 -4.01
CA GLN A 63 4.65 -0.25 -4.86
C GLN A 63 5.03 -1.46 -4.02
N ILE A 64 4.68 -2.65 -4.48
CA ILE A 64 5.10 -3.94 -3.93
C ILE A 64 6.34 -4.37 -4.68
N GLU A 65 7.46 -4.52 -3.98
CA GLU A 65 8.73 -4.99 -4.56
C GLU A 65 8.81 -6.52 -4.51
N ALA A 66 7.92 -7.20 -5.25
CA ALA A 66 7.76 -8.65 -5.21
C ALA A 66 9.07 -9.42 -5.41
N ALA A 67 10.00 -8.93 -6.25
CA ALA A 67 11.30 -9.53 -6.49
C ALA A 67 12.26 -9.48 -5.28
N ARG A 68 11.96 -8.66 -4.26
CA ARG A 68 12.79 -8.56 -3.04
C ARG A 68 12.35 -9.50 -1.92
N ARG A 69 11.42 -10.42 -2.19
CA ARG A 69 10.94 -11.43 -1.25
C ARG A 69 11.31 -12.82 -1.73
N ARG A 70 11.51 -13.75 -0.79
CA ARG A 70 11.58 -15.19 -1.05
C ARG A 70 10.20 -15.80 -0.81
N TYR A 71 9.86 -16.81 -1.59
CA TYR A 71 8.56 -17.47 -1.57
C TYR A 71 8.71 -18.94 -1.26
N THR A 72 7.81 -19.50 -0.44
CA THR A 72 7.68 -20.94 -0.20
C THR A 72 7.07 -21.62 -1.44
N ALA A 73 7.12 -22.95 -1.51
CA ALA A 73 6.53 -23.67 -2.63
C ALA A 73 5.00 -23.44 -2.74
N PRO A 74 4.20 -23.48 -1.66
CA PRO A 74 2.78 -23.15 -1.73
C PRO A 74 2.51 -21.70 -2.20
N GLU A 75 3.32 -20.73 -1.73
CA GLU A 75 3.21 -19.35 -2.19
C GLU A 75 3.52 -19.22 -3.69
N GLN A 76 4.51 -19.97 -4.18
CA GLN A 76 4.86 -20.00 -5.61
C GLN A 76 3.71 -20.52 -6.46
N ASP A 77 3.07 -21.60 -6.01
CA ASP A 77 1.91 -22.17 -6.70
C ASP A 77 0.74 -21.18 -6.75
N GLY A 78 0.46 -20.51 -5.62
CA GLY A 78 -0.59 -19.49 -5.55
C GLY A 78 -0.33 -18.24 -6.39
N LEU A 79 0.94 -17.95 -6.75
CA LEU A 79 1.35 -16.78 -7.52
C LEU A 79 1.50 -17.04 -9.02
N GLN A 80 1.31 -18.28 -9.50
CA GLN A 80 1.47 -18.61 -10.92
C GLN A 80 0.52 -17.83 -11.83
N ASP A 81 -0.70 -17.53 -11.37
CA ASP A 81 -1.66 -16.70 -12.09
C ASP A 81 -1.16 -15.28 -12.36
N LEU A 82 -0.27 -14.75 -11.49
CA LEU A 82 0.23 -13.38 -11.60
C LEU A 82 1.57 -13.30 -12.34
N PHE A 83 2.47 -14.25 -12.09
CA PHE A 83 3.86 -14.19 -12.54
C PHE A 83 4.29 -15.35 -13.43
N GLY A 84 3.39 -16.32 -13.66
CA GLY A 84 3.71 -17.55 -14.38
C GLY A 84 4.53 -18.53 -13.53
N ILE A 85 5.10 -19.51 -14.19
CA ILE A 85 5.89 -20.56 -13.54
C ILE A 85 7.18 -20.01 -12.90
N PRO A 86 7.59 -20.53 -11.74
CA PRO A 86 8.73 -20.00 -10.97
C PRO A 86 10.05 -19.92 -11.73
N GLU A 87 10.31 -20.81 -12.70
CA GLU A 87 11.52 -20.82 -13.53
C GLU A 87 11.66 -19.56 -14.40
N ARG A 88 10.55 -18.86 -14.65
CA ARG A 88 10.53 -17.61 -15.44
C ARG A 88 10.51 -16.35 -14.58
N TRP A 89 10.49 -16.45 -13.28
CA TRP A 89 10.35 -15.31 -12.38
C TRP A 89 11.50 -14.30 -12.45
N GLY A 90 12.69 -14.74 -12.91
CA GLY A 90 13.76 -13.80 -13.24
C GLY A 90 13.32 -12.68 -14.20
N ASP A 91 12.41 -13.00 -15.11
CA ASP A 91 11.88 -12.06 -16.11
C ASP A 91 10.49 -11.53 -15.79
N THR A 92 9.66 -12.31 -15.10
CA THR A 92 8.23 -12.01 -14.94
C THR A 92 7.88 -11.42 -13.56
N LEU A 93 8.66 -11.74 -12.50
CA LEU A 93 8.44 -11.22 -11.17
C LEU A 93 8.87 -9.76 -11.09
N ARG A 94 7.94 -8.86 -11.24
CA ARG A 94 8.17 -7.41 -11.30
C ARG A 94 7.53 -6.69 -10.12
N THR A 95 7.98 -5.47 -9.90
CA THR A 95 7.32 -4.52 -9.01
C THR A 95 5.87 -4.30 -9.45
N MET A 96 4.95 -4.33 -8.48
CA MET A 96 3.53 -4.11 -8.72
C MET A 96 3.10 -2.80 -8.08
N LEU A 97 2.31 -2.01 -8.80
CA LEU A 97 1.63 -0.88 -8.20
C LEU A 97 0.51 -1.40 -7.29
N TRP A 98 0.54 -1.01 -6.01
CA TRP A 98 -0.57 -1.29 -5.11
C TRP A 98 -1.64 -0.21 -5.22
N THR A 99 -1.31 1.02 -4.84
CA THR A 99 -2.28 2.12 -4.84
C THR A 99 -1.59 3.49 -4.85
N HIS A 100 -2.42 4.51 -5.08
CA HIS A 100 -2.06 5.90 -4.84
C HIS A 100 -2.95 6.44 -3.73
N THR A 101 -2.39 7.25 -2.86
CA THR A 101 -3.15 7.98 -1.85
C THR A 101 -2.69 9.42 -1.79
N THR A 102 -3.62 10.31 -1.45
CA THR A 102 -3.35 11.76 -1.36
C THR A 102 -3.86 12.25 -0.01
N ILE A 103 -3.03 13.05 0.67
CA ILE A 103 -3.37 13.64 1.96
C ILE A 103 -2.84 15.06 2.05
N VAL A 104 -3.50 15.89 2.84
CA VAL A 104 -2.98 17.20 3.24
C VAL A 104 -2.33 17.07 4.62
N VAL A 105 -1.03 17.34 4.68
CA VAL A 105 -0.28 17.37 5.94
C VAL A 105 -0.49 18.72 6.61
N PRO A 106 -0.87 18.74 7.90
CA PRO A 106 -1.03 19.99 8.66
C PRO A 106 0.31 20.71 8.86
N PRO A 107 0.29 21.96 9.30
CA PRO A 107 1.52 22.71 9.57
C PRO A 107 2.37 22.05 10.69
N PHE A 108 3.69 22.12 10.52
CA PHE A 108 4.66 21.69 11.51
C PHE A 108 5.99 22.46 11.38
N ASP A 109 6.79 22.51 12.43
CA ASP A 109 8.06 23.24 12.45
C ASP A 109 9.24 22.36 12.00
N SER A 110 9.48 21.25 12.69
CA SER A 110 10.64 20.40 12.43
C SER A 110 10.25 19.00 11.97
N GLU A 111 9.22 18.43 12.56
CA GLU A 111 8.76 17.07 12.28
C GLU A 111 7.30 16.88 12.62
N CYS A 112 6.66 15.92 11.99
CA CYS A 112 5.31 15.46 12.32
C CYS A 112 5.13 14.00 11.96
N THR A 113 4.20 13.33 12.62
CA THR A 113 3.74 11.99 12.24
C THR A 113 2.28 12.06 11.84
N ILE A 114 1.95 11.53 10.69
CA ILE A 114 0.58 11.52 10.14
C ILE A 114 0.11 10.10 9.83
N ASP A 115 -1.19 9.93 9.74
CA ASP A 115 -1.82 8.72 9.29
C ASP A 115 -2.05 8.78 7.78
N LEU A 116 -1.30 7.95 7.02
CA LEU A 116 -1.47 7.81 5.59
C LEU A 116 -2.48 6.67 5.34
N PRO A 117 -3.72 6.96 4.87
CA PRO A 117 -4.74 5.95 4.69
C PRO A 117 -4.51 5.15 3.42
N VAL A 118 -4.58 3.83 3.53
CA VAL A 118 -4.41 2.89 2.42
C VAL A 118 -5.61 1.94 2.37
N PRO A 119 -6.58 2.17 1.47
CA PRO A 119 -7.72 1.28 1.28
C PRO A 119 -7.26 -0.09 0.78
N CYS A 120 -7.88 -1.16 1.31
CA CYS A 120 -7.49 -2.55 1.07
C CYS A 120 -8.66 -3.44 0.64
N SER A 121 -9.75 -2.88 0.13
CA SER A 121 -10.86 -3.70 -0.34
C SER A 121 -10.46 -4.56 -1.56
N TYR A 122 -11.03 -5.75 -1.68
CA TYR A 122 -10.71 -6.73 -2.72
C TYR A 122 -10.91 -6.22 -4.15
N ASP A 123 -11.89 -5.37 -4.35
CA ASP A 123 -12.28 -4.81 -5.65
C ASP A 123 -11.36 -3.70 -6.15
N LEU A 124 -10.61 -3.06 -5.24
CA LEU A 124 -9.72 -1.94 -5.58
C LEU A 124 -8.54 -2.36 -6.47
N ASN A 125 -7.96 -3.53 -6.21
CA ASN A 125 -6.89 -4.08 -7.03
C ASN A 125 -6.86 -5.60 -6.94
N VAL A 126 -7.47 -6.26 -7.91
CA VAL A 126 -7.60 -7.73 -7.95
C VAL A 126 -6.23 -8.42 -7.97
N ALA A 127 -5.24 -7.89 -8.69
CA ALA A 127 -3.91 -8.49 -8.77
C ALA A 127 -3.19 -8.42 -7.42
N VAL A 128 -3.28 -7.28 -6.72
CA VAL A 128 -2.70 -7.11 -5.38
C VAL A 128 -3.41 -7.97 -4.35
N SER A 129 -4.73 -8.08 -4.43
CA SER A 129 -5.51 -8.97 -3.54
C SER A 129 -5.12 -10.44 -3.74
N LYS A 130 -4.95 -10.90 -4.98
CA LYS A 130 -4.43 -12.24 -5.28
C LYS A 130 -3.02 -12.43 -4.72
N TYR A 131 -2.15 -11.44 -4.89
CA TYR A 131 -0.80 -11.49 -4.36
C TYR A 131 -0.79 -11.67 -2.84
N PHE A 132 -1.51 -10.82 -2.10
CA PHE A 132 -1.57 -10.90 -0.64
C PHE A 132 -2.20 -12.20 -0.14
N TYR A 133 -3.23 -12.68 -0.83
CA TYR A 133 -3.90 -13.94 -0.49
C TYR A 133 -2.99 -15.16 -0.64
N ALA A 134 -2.11 -15.17 -1.64
CA ALA A 134 -1.17 -16.26 -1.88
C ALA A 134 -0.03 -16.32 -0.85
N LEU A 135 0.19 -15.25 -0.07
CA LEU A 135 1.27 -15.21 0.91
C LEU A 135 0.83 -15.85 2.23
N GLU A 136 1.69 -16.67 2.81
CA GLU A 136 1.41 -17.36 4.09
C GLU A 136 1.93 -16.59 5.29
N GLU A 137 3.19 -16.19 5.27
CA GLU A 137 3.90 -15.59 6.42
C GLU A 137 4.90 -14.51 5.99
N GLY A 138 5.56 -13.90 6.97
CA GLY A 138 6.66 -12.95 6.77
C GLY A 138 6.20 -11.56 6.42
N GLU A 139 6.99 -10.86 5.62
CA GLU A 139 6.80 -9.43 5.33
C GLU A 139 6.75 -9.17 3.82
N ILE A 140 6.00 -8.17 3.44
CA ILE A 140 5.86 -7.69 2.07
C ILE A 140 6.74 -6.45 1.92
N PRO A 141 7.77 -6.49 1.08
CA PRO A 141 8.60 -5.33 0.84
C PRO A 141 7.82 -4.31 0.00
N LEU A 142 7.70 -3.11 0.53
CA LEU A 142 7.04 -1.97 -0.10
C LEU A 142 8.04 -0.86 -0.35
N MET A 143 7.79 -0.09 -1.41
CA MET A 143 8.41 1.19 -1.68
C MET A 143 7.33 2.26 -1.79
N LEU A 144 7.39 3.26 -0.92
CA LEU A 144 6.52 4.42 -0.94
C LEU A 144 7.27 5.56 -1.63
N GLN A 145 6.72 6.08 -2.71
CA GLN A 145 7.28 7.20 -3.47
C GLN A 145 6.42 8.43 -3.26
N PHE A 146 7.05 9.53 -2.89
CA PHE A 146 6.37 10.75 -2.50
C PHE A 146 6.51 11.84 -3.56
N SER A 147 5.41 12.52 -3.82
CA SER A 147 5.34 13.68 -4.70
C SER A 147 4.34 14.70 -4.15
N GLY A 148 4.27 15.86 -4.74
CA GLY A 148 3.32 16.88 -4.32
C GLY A 148 3.94 18.25 -4.14
N THR A 149 3.29 19.07 -3.32
CA THR A 149 3.63 20.48 -3.15
C THR A 149 3.76 20.83 -1.67
N VAL A 150 4.88 21.44 -1.32
CA VAL A 150 5.16 21.98 0.01
C VAL A 150 4.88 23.48 0.03
N PHE A 151 4.07 23.92 0.97
CA PHE A 151 3.87 25.32 1.31
C PHE A 151 4.63 25.61 2.59
N TYR A 152 5.55 26.56 2.56
CA TYR A 152 6.40 26.90 3.70
C TYR A 152 6.61 28.39 3.83
N ARG A 153 7.04 28.85 5.01
CA ARG A 153 7.37 30.24 5.25
C ARG A 153 8.89 30.43 5.23
N ASP A 154 9.33 31.45 4.52
CA ASP A 154 10.74 31.83 4.51
C ASP A 154 11.12 32.67 5.73
N ALA A 155 12.37 33.17 5.74
CA ALA A 155 12.89 33.97 6.85
C ALA A 155 12.16 35.33 7.04
N ASP A 156 11.47 35.80 6.02
CA ASP A 156 10.70 37.05 6.03
C ASP A 156 9.19 36.76 6.32
N ASP A 157 8.85 35.54 6.75
CA ASP A 157 7.47 35.05 6.98
C ASP A 157 6.60 35.06 5.70
N ALA A 158 7.20 35.16 4.53
CA ALA A 158 6.48 35.10 3.26
C ALA A 158 6.19 33.64 2.87
N LEU A 159 4.95 33.39 2.40
CA LEU A 159 4.55 32.05 1.96
C LEU A 159 5.24 31.71 0.63
N GLN A 160 5.95 30.58 0.63
CA GLN A 160 6.65 30.04 -0.51
C GLN A 160 6.05 28.68 -0.90
N VAL A 161 6.26 28.28 -2.16
CA VAL A 161 5.76 27.02 -2.72
C VAL A 161 6.88 26.29 -3.43
N ALA A 162 7.02 25.00 -3.15
CA ALA A 162 8.00 24.17 -3.83
C ALA A 162 7.48 22.75 -4.07
N PRO A 163 7.87 22.06 -5.17
CA PRO A 163 7.54 20.66 -5.39
C PRO A 163 8.39 19.75 -4.49
N ILE A 164 7.83 18.62 -4.09
CA ILE A 164 8.61 17.54 -3.46
C ILE A 164 9.53 16.94 -4.53
N PRO A 165 10.85 16.81 -4.29
CA PRO A 165 11.77 16.21 -5.24
C PRO A 165 11.40 14.76 -5.57
N TRP A 166 11.52 14.37 -6.83
CA TRP A 166 11.12 13.06 -7.37
C TRP A 166 11.81 11.84 -6.74
N HIS A 167 12.96 12.03 -6.09
CA HIS A 167 13.74 10.96 -5.45
C HIS A 167 13.31 10.68 -3.99
N LYS A 168 12.27 11.35 -3.50
CA LYS A 168 11.80 11.13 -2.13
C LYS A 168 11.00 9.85 -2.05
N GLU A 169 11.57 8.87 -1.34
CA GLU A 169 10.99 7.55 -1.16
C GLU A 169 11.29 7.00 0.24
N ALA A 170 10.48 6.05 0.68
CA ALA A 170 10.70 5.30 1.92
C ALA A 170 10.40 3.82 1.73
N PRO A 171 11.33 2.92 2.03
CA PRO A 171 11.06 1.50 2.09
C PRO A 171 10.26 1.16 3.36
N PHE A 172 9.39 0.17 3.25
CA PHE A 172 8.69 -0.39 4.40
C PHE A 172 8.49 -1.89 4.22
N ARG A 173 8.40 -2.62 5.34
CA ARG A 173 8.09 -4.06 5.35
C ARG A 173 6.77 -4.27 6.08
N LEU A 174 5.73 -4.56 5.30
CA LEU A 174 4.39 -4.80 5.83
C LEU A 174 4.28 -6.27 6.27
N PRO A 175 3.95 -6.58 7.55
CA PRO A 175 3.68 -7.94 7.96
C PRO A 175 2.46 -8.53 7.23
N VAL A 176 2.60 -9.74 6.67
CA VAL A 176 1.50 -10.46 6.01
C VAL A 176 0.33 -10.65 6.97
N SER A 177 0.63 -10.98 8.23
CA SER A 177 -0.39 -11.17 9.27
C SER A 177 -1.29 -9.94 9.45
N LEU A 178 -0.73 -8.74 9.42
CA LEU A 178 -1.51 -7.51 9.60
C LEU A 178 -2.61 -7.36 8.53
N TRP A 179 -2.28 -7.67 7.27
CA TRP A 179 -3.26 -7.63 6.20
C TRP A 179 -4.28 -8.77 6.33
N ARG A 180 -3.84 -9.99 6.65
CA ARG A 180 -4.72 -11.15 6.84
C ARG A 180 -5.71 -10.93 7.98
N ASP A 181 -5.22 -10.49 9.15
CA ASP A 181 -6.07 -10.23 10.33
C ASP A 181 -7.11 -9.13 10.05
N MET A 182 -6.73 -8.11 9.28
CA MET A 182 -7.66 -7.08 8.83
C MET A 182 -8.74 -7.68 7.93
N MET A 183 -8.34 -8.44 6.90
CA MET A 183 -9.30 -9.02 5.95
C MET A 183 -10.23 -10.02 6.62
N GLU A 184 -9.73 -10.85 7.55
CA GLU A 184 -10.55 -11.78 8.33
C GLU A 184 -11.57 -11.06 9.21
N ARG A 185 -11.22 -9.88 9.74
CA ARG A 185 -12.16 -9.05 10.52
C ARG A 185 -13.31 -8.51 9.67
N TYR A 186 -13.03 -8.08 8.43
CA TYR A 186 -14.04 -7.48 7.56
C TYR A 186 -14.79 -8.51 6.72
N TYR A 187 -14.15 -9.62 6.37
CA TYR A 187 -14.70 -10.69 5.52
C TYR A 187 -14.43 -12.05 6.16
N PRO A 188 -15.02 -12.33 7.35
CA PRO A 188 -14.75 -13.55 8.10
C PRO A 188 -15.11 -14.79 7.26
N ASN A 189 -14.15 -15.73 7.14
CA ASN A 189 -14.28 -16.95 6.35
C ASN A 189 -14.67 -16.70 4.87
N GLY A 190 -14.42 -15.51 4.35
CA GLY A 190 -14.82 -15.10 3.01
C GLY A 190 -13.64 -14.89 2.07
N VAL A 191 -13.84 -15.22 0.79
CA VAL A 191 -12.92 -14.87 -0.30
C VAL A 191 -13.69 -14.21 -1.43
N TRP A 192 -13.01 -13.36 -2.19
CA TRP A 192 -13.60 -12.73 -3.36
C TRP A 192 -13.17 -13.44 -4.64
N LEU A 193 -14.15 -13.73 -5.50
CA LEU A 193 -13.92 -14.31 -6.81
C LEU A 193 -14.52 -13.38 -7.87
N CYS A 194 -13.72 -12.97 -8.83
CA CYS A 194 -14.18 -12.23 -10.00
C CYS A 194 -14.37 -13.20 -11.18
N LEU A 195 -15.60 -13.32 -11.66
CA LEU A 195 -15.95 -14.15 -12.81
C LEU A 195 -16.32 -13.29 -14.01
N GLN A 196 -16.03 -13.77 -15.22
CA GLN A 196 -16.59 -13.18 -16.43
C GLN A 196 -18.12 -13.33 -16.42
N ARG A 197 -18.82 -12.38 -17.02
CA ARG A 197 -20.29 -12.30 -16.99
C ARG A 197 -20.97 -13.58 -17.52
N ASP A 198 -20.48 -14.10 -18.62
CA ASP A 198 -21.03 -15.31 -19.23
C ASP A 198 -20.89 -16.55 -18.33
N VAL A 199 -19.76 -16.68 -17.64
CA VAL A 199 -19.51 -17.74 -16.64
C VAL A 199 -20.44 -17.56 -15.44
N PHE A 200 -20.57 -16.33 -14.94
CA PHE A 200 -21.49 -16.01 -13.86
C PHE A 200 -22.94 -16.33 -14.23
N ASP A 201 -23.40 -15.94 -15.43
CA ASP A 201 -24.75 -16.18 -15.89
C ASP A 201 -25.08 -17.70 -16.04
N ARG A 202 -24.07 -18.50 -16.40
CA ARG A 202 -24.18 -19.96 -16.41
C ARG A 202 -24.27 -20.52 -15.00
N LEU A 203 -23.45 -20.05 -14.09
CA LEU A 203 -23.47 -20.46 -12.68
C LEU A 203 -24.77 -20.05 -11.99
N ALA A 204 -25.33 -18.88 -12.29
CA ALA A 204 -26.60 -18.41 -11.78
C ALA A 204 -27.77 -19.30 -12.25
N ARG A 205 -27.76 -19.70 -13.52
CA ARG A 205 -28.76 -20.65 -14.06
C ARG A 205 -28.64 -22.02 -13.40
N TYR A 206 -27.44 -22.54 -13.24
CA TYR A 206 -27.19 -23.81 -12.54
C TYR A 206 -27.73 -23.76 -11.09
N LYS A 207 -27.37 -22.70 -10.33
CA LYS A 207 -27.89 -22.47 -8.98
C LYS A 207 -29.41 -22.52 -8.92
N SER A 208 -30.07 -21.78 -9.83
CA SER A 208 -31.52 -21.70 -9.89
C SER A 208 -32.17 -23.03 -10.26
N GLN A 209 -31.63 -23.73 -11.26
CA GLN A 209 -32.18 -25.04 -11.73
C GLN A 209 -32.05 -26.14 -10.67
N ARG A 210 -30.99 -26.10 -9.86
CA ARG A 210 -30.77 -27.09 -8.79
C ARG A 210 -31.43 -26.69 -7.47
N GLY A 211 -31.98 -25.47 -7.36
CA GLY A 211 -32.63 -24.99 -6.15
C GLY A 211 -31.69 -24.70 -4.99
N PHE A 212 -30.40 -24.42 -5.25
CA PHE A 212 -29.46 -24.08 -4.21
C PHE A 212 -29.76 -22.73 -3.58
N ALA A 213 -29.77 -22.65 -2.24
CA ALA A 213 -30.06 -21.43 -1.51
C ALA A 213 -28.89 -20.41 -1.57
N SER A 214 -27.66 -20.89 -1.53
CA SER A 214 -26.45 -20.04 -1.53
C SER A 214 -25.53 -20.30 -2.73
N TRP A 215 -24.56 -19.41 -2.94
CA TRP A 215 -23.54 -19.60 -3.98
C TRP A 215 -22.55 -20.69 -3.59
N GLU A 216 -22.20 -20.80 -2.31
CA GLU A 216 -21.35 -21.83 -1.78
C GLU A 216 -21.90 -23.23 -2.07
N GLN A 217 -23.21 -23.43 -1.85
CA GLN A 217 -23.86 -24.70 -2.18
C GLN A 217 -23.80 -25.01 -3.68
N ALA A 218 -23.96 -24.00 -4.53
CA ALA A 218 -23.89 -24.21 -5.97
C ALA A 218 -22.47 -24.58 -6.43
N VAL A 219 -21.45 -23.93 -5.86
CA VAL A 219 -20.04 -24.23 -6.18
C VAL A 219 -19.64 -25.58 -5.60
N ALA A 220 -19.99 -25.88 -4.33
CA ALA A 220 -19.74 -27.17 -3.72
C ALA A 220 -20.35 -28.33 -4.54
N GLY A 221 -21.61 -28.18 -4.95
CA GLY A 221 -22.27 -29.20 -5.77
C GLY A 221 -21.64 -29.40 -7.15
N LEU A 222 -20.92 -28.44 -7.71
CA LEU A 222 -20.10 -28.62 -8.91
C LEU A 222 -18.81 -29.38 -8.61
N LEU A 223 -18.16 -29.10 -7.50
CA LEU A 223 -16.91 -29.74 -7.09
C LEU A 223 -17.15 -31.22 -6.74
N ASP A 224 -18.21 -31.49 -5.95
CA ASP A 224 -18.60 -32.87 -5.58
C ASP A 224 -18.90 -33.72 -6.84
N GLY A 225 -19.58 -33.16 -7.85
CA GLY A 225 -19.83 -33.84 -9.09
C GLY A 225 -18.59 -34.19 -9.92
N ILE A 226 -17.52 -33.41 -9.80
CA ILE A 226 -16.24 -33.71 -10.47
C ILE A 226 -15.49 -34.85 -9.75
N GLU A 227 -15.55 -34.89 -8.42
CA GLU A 227 -14.91 -35.94 -7.63
C GLU A 227 -15.55 -37.32 -7.86
N GLU A 228 -16.87 -37.37 -8.06
CA GLU A 228 -17.60 -38.59 -8.42
C GLU A 228 -17.23 -39.09 -9.84
N ASP A 229 -16.99 -38.20 -10.79
CA ASP A 229 -16.62 -38.57 -12.18
C ASP A 229 -15.16 -39.07 -12.32
N ILE A 230 -14.29 -38.78 -11.32
CA ILE A 230 -12.87 -39.18 -11.31
C ILE A 230 -12.63 -40.49 -10.52
N SER A 231 -13.62 -40.94 -9.73
CA SER A 231 -13.54 -42.16 -8.91
C SER A 231 -14.08 -43.38 -9.64
#